data_c0c69f6c6e96211badabbbcabc2c9dec
#
_entry.id   c0c69f6c6e96211badabbbcabc2c9dec
#
_cell.length_a   1.000
_cell.length_b   1.000
_cell.length_c   1.000
_cell.angle_alpha   90.00
_cell.angle_beta   90.00
_cell.angle_gamma   90.00
#
_symmetry.space_group_name_H-M   'P 1'
#
loop_
_entity.id
_entity.type
_entity.pdbx_description
1 polymer ?
#
loop_
_entity_poly.entity_id
_entity_poly.type
_entity_poly.pdbx_seq_one_letter_code
_entity_poly.pdbx_strand_id
1 'polypeptide(L)'
;MTQTPENISPQGDAGKPLLELRDLAITFTTSQGDVEAVKNARLTIMPGETVAIVGESGSGKSTTALAAIGLLPENGRVSGGQILFDGEDITQADEKRIVELRGSSIGMVPQDPMSNLNPVWKIGFQVKETLRANGLPHGKKDVAQVLSEAGLPDAESRANQYPHEFSGGMRQRALIAIGLSCRPRLLIADEPTSALDVTVQRQILDHLDSMTRDLGTAVLLITHDLGLAAERAHKVIVMYKGKVVEAGPAMELLTNPRHAYTQKLVASAPSLASRRIESAKKLGLQTSEVLAPEDPALVSAAADKVIEVKDLTKVFKIRGSWGKSTEFKAVDGVSFSIARGTTTAVVGESGSGKSTVARMVLGLEPATEGSIDFDGVDITTLGRKEMFDFRRRVQPIFQDPYGSLDPMYNIFRTIEEPLRVHGIGNAKSREQKVRALLEQVALPASMMRRFPNELSGGQRQRVAIARALALDPEVVICDEAVSALDVLVQAQILNLLADLQSELGLSYLFITHDLAVVRQIADHVCVMEKGKLVEQGSTDAVFDNPQTPYTRALLDAIPGAGLVLPPGAA
;
A
#
# COMPACT_ATOMS: atom_id res chain seq x y z
N MET A 1 7.89 12.61 56.25
CA MET A 1 6.60 12.08 55.91
C MET A 1 6.39 12.35 54.45
N THR A 2 6.77 11.38 53.63
CA THR A 2 6.71 11.41 52.15
C THR A 2 5.38 10.79 51.75
N GLN A 3 4.49 11.59 51.20
CA GLN A 3 3.25 11.08 50.57
C GLN A 3 3.59 10.46 49.21
N THR A 4 3.26 9.18 49.09
CA THR A 4 3.24 8.41 47.84
C THR A 4 2.11 8.95 46.95
N PRO A 5 2.29 9.13 45.64
CA PRO A 5 1.19 9.51 44.77
C PRO A 5 0.20 8.35 44.63
N GLU A 6 -1.04 8.61 44.92
CA GLU A 6 -2.16 7.68 44.72
C GLU A 6 -2.27 7.30 43.23
N ASN A 7 -2.33 6.01 43.03
CA ASN A 7 -2.68 5.36 41.77
C ASN A 7 -4.11 5.78 41.36
N ILE A 8 -4.25 6.71 40.45
CA ILE A 8 -5.51 7.00 39.80
C ILE A 8 -5.75 5.90 38.76
N SER A 9 -6.43 4.83 39.17
CA SER A 9 -7.05 3.89 38.23
C SER A 9 -8.11 4.65 37.44
N PRO A 10 -8.17 4.57 36.11
CA PRO A 10 -9.26 5.15 35.34
C PRO A 10 -10.54 4.32 35.58
N GLN A 11 -11.36 4.70 36.51
CA GLN A 11 -12.74 4.27 36.57
C GLN A 11 -13.49 4.97 35.41
N GLY A 12 -13.37 4.44 34.21
CA GLY A 12 -14.26 4.74 33.10
C GLY A 12 -15.62 4.10 33.40
N ASP A 13 -16.65 4.92 33.31
CA ASP A 13 -18.06 4.51 33.39
C ASP A 13 -18.29 3.43 32.28
N ALA A 14 -18.44 2.16 32.67
CA ALA A 14 -18.41 0.98 31.78
C ALA A 14 -19.65 0.86 30.88
N GLY A 15 -20.19 1.96 30.37
CA GLY A 15 -21.40 1.97 29.56
C GLY A 15 -21.55 3.12 28.56
N LYS A 16 -20.71 4.17 28.59
CA LYS A 16 -20.91 5.36 27.76
C LYS A 16 -19.91 5.38 26.57
N PRO A 17 -20.39 5.52 25.32
CA PRO A 17 -19.51 5.66 24.17
C PRO A 17 -18.59 6.89 24.26
N LEU A 18 -17.33 6.74 23.86
CA LEU A 18 -16.39 7.84 23.72
C LEU A 18 -16.67 8.67 22.45
N LEU A 19 -16.88 7.98 21.30
CA LEU A 19 -17.32 8.59 20.06
C LEU A 19 -18.58 7.87 19.56
N GLU A 20 -19.60 8.63 19.20
CA GLU A 20 -20.81 8.09 18.60
C GLU A 20 -21.23 8.96 17.41
N LEU A 21 -21.39 8.34 16.25
CA LEU A 21 -21.97 8.95 15.05
C LEU A 21 -23.38 8.43 14.87
N ARG A 22 -24.38 9.33 14.84
CA ARG A 22 -25.79 8.99 14.67
C ARG A 22 -26.29 9.53 13.34
N ASP A 23 -26.60 8.63 12.40
CA ASP A 23 -27.14 8.95 11.09
C ASP A 23 -26.37 10.07 10.36
N LEU A 24 -25.03 10.08 10.50
CA LEU A 24 -24.18 11.13 9.96
C LEU A 24 -24.25 11.17 8.44
N ALA A 25 -24.59 12.36 7.93
CA ALA A 25 -24.58 12.66 6.49
C ALA A 25 -23.62 13.81 6.21
N ILE A 26 -22.78 13.66 5.15
CA ILE A 26 -21.79 14.66 4.76
C ILE A 26 -21.93 14.94 3.28
N THR A 27 -22.03 16.22 2.91
CA THR A 27 -22.22 16.68 1.55
C THR A 27 -21.09 17.63 1.14
N PHE A 28 -20.59 17.45 -0.08
CA PHE A 28 -19.65 18.37 -0.72
C PHE A 28 -20.34 19.14 -1.82
N THR A 29 -20.15 20.45 -1.84
CA THR A 29 -20.58 21.31 -2.94
C THR A 29 -19.53 21.30 -4.04
N THR A 30 -19.90 20.87 -5.23
CA THR A 30 -19.04 20.78 -6.42
C THR A 30 -19.59 21.65 -7.55
N SER A 31 -18.79 21.88 -8.60
CA SER A 31 -19.23 22.61 -9.81
C SER A 31 -20.38 21.91 -10.55
N GLN A 32 -20.63 20.62 -10.27
CA GLN A 32 -21.71 19.83 -10.88
C GLN A 32 -22.91 19.65 -9.95
N GLY A 33 -22.90 20.29 -8.77
CA GLY A 33 -23.94 20.20 -7.75
C GLY A 33 -23.45 19.54 -6.46
N ASP A 34 -24.35 19.34 -5.54
CA ASP A 34 -24.07 18.72 -4.24
C ASP A 34 -23.91 17.21 -4.37
N VAL A 35 -22.82 16.68 -3.80
CA VAL A 35 -22.49 15.26 -3.74
C VAL A 35 -22.50 14.79 -2.31
N GLU A 36 -23.40 13.87 -1.98
CA GLU A 36 -23.49 13.25 -0.67
C GLU A 36 -22.44 12.13 -0.55
N ALA A 37 -21.35 12.44 0.15
CA ALA A 37 -20.20 11.54 0.33
C ALA A 37 -20.39 10.52 1.46
N VAL A 38 -21.15 10.86 2.51
CA VAL A 38 -21.52 9.96 3.61
C VAL A 38 -23.02 10.05 3.82
N LYS A 39 -23.66 8.88 4.01
CA LYS A 39 -25.11 8.71 4.03
C LYS A 39 -25.53 7.90 5.24
N ASN A 40 -26.13 8.58 6.24
CA ASN A 40 -26.68 7.96 7.44
C ASN A 40 -25.71 6.98 8.13
N ALA A 41 -24.42 7.37 8.23
CA ALA A 41 -23.42 6.54 8.88
C ALA A 41 -23.64 6.47 10.40
N ARG A 42 -23.55 5.26 10.93
CA ARG A 42 -23.60 4.99 12.37
C ARG A 42 -22.33 4.29 12.81
N LEU A 43 -21.74 4.79 13.88
CA LEU A 43 -20.47 4.29 14.43
C LEU A 43 -20.48 4.52 15.93
N THR A 44 -19.95 3.57 16.68
CA THR A 44 -19.77 3.71 18.13
C THR A 44 -18.39 3.17 18.50
N ILE A 45 -17.64 3.94 19.28
CA ILE A 45 -16.33 3.57 19.84
C ILE A 45 -16.40 3.71 21.35
N MET A 46 -16.06 2.64 22.06
CA MET A 46 -15.97 2.66 23.53
C MET A 46 -14.57 3.12 23.98
N PRO A 47 -14.41 3.61 25.22
CA PRO A 47 -13.09 3.92 25.78
C PRO A 47 -12.15 2.71 25.69
N GLY A 48 -10.94 2.92 25.14
CA GLY A 48 -9.92 1.88 24.95
C GLY A 48 -10.22 0.87 23.83
N GLU A 49 -11.34 1.02 23.11
CA GLU A 49 -11.70 0.14 21.99
C GLU A 49 -10.96 0.55 20.71
N THR A 50 -10.49 -0.44 19.94
CA THR A 50 -10.02 -0.23 18.57
C THR A 50 -11.14 -0.63 17.61
N VAL A 51 -11.60 0.31 16.79
CA VAL A 51 -12.59 0.10 15.73
C VAL A 51 -11.95 0.41 14.39
N ALA A 52 -12.06 -0.50 13.42
CA ALA A 52 -11.57 -0.26 12.07
C ALA A 52 -12.71 0.11 11.11
N ILE A 53 -12.45 1.08 10.22
CA ILE A 53 -13.30 1.35 9.07
C ILE A 53 -12.57 0.86 7.81
N VAL A 54 -13.21 -0.02 7.05
CA VAL A 54 -12.67 -0.58 5.81
C VAL A 54 -13.57 -0.30 4.61
N GLY A 55 -13.02 -0.30 3.40
CA GLY A 55 -13.76 -0.10 2.14
C GLY A 55 -12.88 0.49 1.05
N GLU A 56 -13.40 0.58 -0.17
CA GLU A 56 -12.72 1.17 -1.32
C GLU A 56 -12.38 2.66 -1.14
N SER A 57 -11.42 3.16 -1.94
CA SER A 57 -11.15 4.58 -2.08
C SER A 57 -12.44 5.34 -2.49
N GLY A 58 -12.68 6.47 -1.85
CA GLY A 58 -13.92 7.24 -2.08
C GLY A 58 -15.19 6.68 -1.42
N SER A 59 -15.11 5.63 -0.58
CA SER A 59 -16.28 5.13 0.16
C SER A 59 -16.72 6.00 1.33
N GLY A 60 -15.97 7.07 1.67
CA GLY A 60 -16.31 8.02 2.73
C GLY A 60 -15.57 7.82 4.06
N LYS A 61 -14.61 6.89 4.16
CA LYS A 61 -13.86 6.58 5.39
C LYS A 61 -13.16 7.79 6.00
N SER A 62 -12.20 8.37 5.27
CA SER A 62 -11.44 9.55 5.73
C SER A 62 -12.34 10.76 5.91
N THR A 63 -13.38 10.92 5.06
CA THR A 63 -14.38 11.98 5.21
C THR A 63 -15.13 11.87 6.54
N THR A 64 -15.52 10.65 6.94
CA THR A 64 -16.18 10.39 8.22
C THR A 64 -15.26 10.74 9.40
N ALA A 65 -13.98 10.37 9.31
CA ALA A 65 -12.98 10.68 10.33
C ALA A 65 -12.71 12.19 10.44
N LEU A 66 -12.55 12.89 9.31
CA LEU A 66 -12.34 14.34 9.29
C LEU A 66 -13.55 15.12 9.85
N ALA A 67 -14.77 14.63 9.60
CA ALA A 67 -15.97 15.23 10.20
C ALA A 67 -15.94 15.12 11.72
N ALA A 68 -15.50 13.97 12.28
CA ALA A 68 -15.44 13.74 13.72
C ALA A 68 -14.51 14.73 14.47
N ILE A 69 -13.56 15.36 13.78
CA ILE A 69 -12.63 16.34 14.33
C ILE A 69 -12.81 17.75 13.75
N GLY A 70 -13.89 17.98 13.01
CA GLY A 70 -14.19 19.28 12.41
C GLY A 70 -13.16 19.74 11.36
N LEU A 71 -12.53 18.82 10.60
CA LEU A 71 -11.52 19.11 9.57
C LEU A 71 -12.04 18.84 8.14
N LEU A 72 -13.34 18.92 7.91
CA LEU A 72 -13.85 18.91 6.55
C LEU A 72 -13.32 20.11 5.75
N PRO A 73 -12.98 19.95 4.47
CA PRO A 73 -12.59 21.07 3.62
C PRO A 73 -13.76 22.07 3.44
N GLU A 74 -13.46 23.29 3.04
CA GLU A 74 -14.42 24.41 2.97
C GLU A 74 -15.69 24.10 2.16
N ASN A 75 -15.58 23.27 1.14
CA ASN A 75 -16.73 22.83 0.33
C ASN A 75 -17.49 21.64 0.91
N GLY A 76 -17.06 21.09 2.08
CA GLY A 76 -17.67 19.97 2.77
C GLY A 76 -18.43 20.42 4.03
N ARG A 77 -19.62 19.85 4.27
CA ARG A 77 -20.40 20.14 5.46
C ARG A 77 -21.10 18.89 5.99
N VAL A 78 -21.32 18.85 7.30
CA VAL A 78 -22.25 17.90 7.89
C VAL A 78 -23.66 18.37 7.50
N SER A 79 -24.35 17.57 6.70
CA SER A 79 -25.69 17.86 6.18
C SER A 79 -26.82 17.22 6.98
N GLY A 80 -26.49 16.29 7.89
CA GLY A 80 -27.47 15.62 8.78
C GLY A 80 -26.79 14.72 9.80
N GLY A 81 -27.57 14.31 10.80
CA GLY A 81 -27.10 13.45 11.88
C GLY A 81 -26.37 14.19 12.99
N GLN A 82 -25.73 13.43 13.86
CA GLN A 82 -25.03 13.95 15.05
C GLN A 82 -23.67 13.29 15.24
N ILE A 83 -22.72 14.05 15.78
CA ILE A 83 -21.40 13.61 16.24
C ILE A 83 -21.34 13.87 17.73
N LEU A 84 -21.31 12.81 18.54
CA LEU A 84 -21.21 12.93 19.99
C LEU A 84 -19.81 12.45 20.44
N PHE A 85 -19.11 13.30 21.18
CA PHE A 85 -17.84 12.95 21.82
C PHE A 85 -18.03 12.99 23.33
N ASP A 86 -17.82 11.88 24.01
CA ASP A 86 -18.08 11.71 25.45
C ASP A 86 -19.51 12.10 25.84
N GLY A 87 -20.46 11.93 24.92
CA GLY A 87 -21.88 12.29 25.07
C GLY A 87 -22.20 13.77 24.83
N GLU A 88 -21.22 14.62 24.55
CA GLU A 88 -21.42 16.00 24.09
C GLU A 88 -21.66 16.02 22.59
N ASP A 89 -22.71 16.71 22.13
CA ASP A 89 -22.95 16.91 20.70
C ASP A 89 -22.02 18.00 20.18
N ILE A 90 -21.04 17.60 19.36
CA ILE A 90 -20.05 18.49 18.76
C ILE A 90 -20.34 18.79 17.28
N THR A 91 -21.48 18.36 16.77
CA THR A 91 -21.85 18.49 15.33
C THR A 91 -21.81 19.94 14.85
N GLN A 92 -22.27 20.87 15.67
CA GLN A 92 -22.33 22.30 15.40
C GLN A 92 -21.50 23.10 16.41
N ALA A 93 -20.51 22.45 17.07
CA ALA A 93 -19.64 23.14 18.00
C ALA A 93 -18.84 24.25 17.31
N ASP A 94 -18.60 25.34 18.01
CA ASP A 94 -17.79 26.43 17.50
C ASP A 94 -16.32 26.01 17.34
N GLU A 95 -15.59 26.78 16.53
CA GLU A 95 -14.17 26.47 16.25
C GLU A 95 -13.33 26.43 17.53
N LYS A 96 -13.66 27.26 18.53
CA LYS A 96 -12.94 27.28 19.80
C LYS A 96 -13.06 25.93 20.51
N ARG A 97 -14.29 25.38 20.60
CA ARG A 97 -14.54 24.09 21.24
C ARG A 97 -13.86 22.95 20.49
N ILE A 98 -13.92 22.96 19.17
CA ILE A 98 -13.24 21.97 18.33
C ILE A 98 -11.72 22.03 18.50
N VAL A 99 -11.14 23.23 18.56
CA VAL A 99 -9.69 23.42 18.82
C VAL A 99 -9.30 22.89 20.22
N GLU A 100 -10.14 23.07 21.24
CA GLU A 100 -9.91 22.50 22.58
C GLU A 100 -9.90 20.95 22.58
N LEU A 101 -10.69 20.32 21.72
CA LEU A 101 -10.72 18.85 21.59
C LEU A 101 -9.53 18.31 20.81
N ARG A 102 -9.06 19.05 19.80
CA ARG A 102 -7.93 18.64 18.96
C ARG A 102 -6.63 18.60 19.78
N GLY A 103 -5.94 17.50 19.71
CA GLY A 103 -4.70 17.23 20.45
C GLY A 103 -4.94 16.70 21.85
N SER A 104 -5.64 17.44 22.71
CA SER A 104 -5.86 17.08 24.12
C SER A 104 -6.79 15.87 24.29
N SER A 105 -7.84 15.76 23.49
CA SER A 105 -8.86 14.70 23.59
C SER A 105 -8.88 13.79 22.37
N ILE A 106 -8.65 14.35 21.17
CA ILE A 106 -8.65 13.64 19.91
C ILE A 106 -7.33 13.93 19.19
N GLY A 107 -6.51 12.89 19.00
CA GLY A 107 -5.31 12.92 18.19
C GLY A 107 -5.56 12.38 16.78
N MET A 108 -4.70 12.74 15.82
CA MET A 108 -4.79 12.23 14.45
C MET A 108 -3.41 11.86 13.91
N VAL A 109 -3.35 10.72 13.23
CA VAL A 109 -2.25 10.30 12.36
C VAL A 109 -2.79 10.25 10.94
N PRO A 110 -2.43 11.20 10.08
CA PRO A 110 -2.93 11.27 8.70
C PRO A 110 -2.21 10.27 7.77
N GLN A 111 -2.80 10.02 6.60
CA GLN A 111 -2.40 9.01 5.64
C GLN A 111 -0.99 9.20 5.07
N ASP A 112 -0.62 10.41 4.66
CA ASP A 112 0.65 10.68 3.96
C ASP A 112 1.60 11.53 4.79
N PRO A 113 2.73 10.97 5.27
CA PRO A 113 3.72 11.75 6.02
C PRO A 113 4.45 12.80 5.18
N MET A 114 4.47 12.68 3.85
CA MET A 114 5.13 13.67 3.00
C MET A 114 4.34 14.97 2.91
N SER A 115 3.02 14.88 2.84
CA SER A 115 2.12 16.05 2.77
C SER A 115 1.84 16.66 4.14
N ASN A 116 1.93 15.87 5.22
CA ASN A 116 1.51 16.29 6.55
C ASN A 116 2.66 16.71 7.50
N LEU A 117 3.90 16.48 7.11
CA LEU A 117 5.07 17.09 7.76
C LEU A 117 5.53 18.30 6.94
N ASN A 118 5.70 19.45 7.59
CA ASN A 118 6.21 20.64 6.92
C ASN A 118 7.69 20.43 6.52
N PRO A 119 8.03 20.40 5.21
CA PRO A 119 9.37 20.06 4.74
C PRO A 119 10.46 21.07 5.09
N VAL A 120 10.08 22.33 5.39
CA VAL A 120 11.01 23.40 5.73
C VAL A 120 11.20 23.59 7.23
N TRP A 121 10.50 22.80 8.06
CA TRP A 121 10.63 22.82 9.51
C TRP A 121 11.28 21.53 10.03
N LYS A 122 12.12 21.68 11.03
CA LYS A 122 12.72 20.54 11.73
C LYS A 122 11.65 19.71 12.44
N ILE A 123 11.83 18.41 12.53
CA ILE A 123 10.87 17.51 13.20
C ILE A 123 10.61 17.92 14.65
N GLY A 124 11.65 18.20 15.41
CA GLY A 124 11.50 18.64 16.81
C GLY A 124 10.74 19.94 16.96
N PHE A 125 10.79 20.85 15.98
CA PHE A 125 10.00 22.07 16.01
C PHE A 125 8.50 21.76 15.84
N GLN A 126 8.13 20.84 14.95
CA GLN A 126 6.73 20.45 14.71
C GLN A 126 6.12 19.77 15.94
N VAL A 127 6.85 18.86 16.59
CA VAL A 127 6.44 18.26 17.87
C VAL A 127 6.29 19.33 18.96
N LYS A 128 7.27 20.26 19.07
CA LYS A 128 7.24 21.37 20.03
C LYS A 128 5.98 22.23 19.88
N GLU A 129 5.62 22.59 18.65
CA GLU A 129 4.43 23.43 18.39
C GLU A 129 3.14 22.73 18.80
N THR A 130 3.04 21.41 18.61
CA THR A 130 1.89 20.64 19.07
C THR A 130 1.77 20.65 20.62
N LEU A 131 2.88 20.40 21.31
CA LEU A 131 2.90 20.46 22.79
C LEU A 131 2.56 21.86 23.29
N ARG A 132 3.15 22.90 22.69
CA ARG A 132 2.92 24.29 23.04
C ARG A 132 1.46 24.71 22.83
N ALA A 133 0.86 24.35 21.71
CA ALA A 133 -0.53 24.66 21.38
C ALA A 133 -1.51 24.06 22.41
N ASN A 134 -1.14 22.93 23.01
CA ASN A 134 -1.94 22.26 24.04
C ASN A 134 -1.49 22.58 25.48
N GLY A 135 -0.65 23.59 25.68
CA GLY A 135 -0.22 24.04 27.01
C GLY A 135 0.69 23.07 27.77
N LEU A 136 1.32 22.13 27.07
CA LEU A 136 2.18 21.11 27.66
C LEU A 136 3.65 21.56 27.73
N PRO A 137 4.50 20.96 28.60
CA PRO A 137 5.94 21.14 28.57
C PRO A 137 6.50 20.85 27.17
N HIS A 138 7.31 21.78 26.64
CA HIS A 138 7.78 21.75 25.26
C HIS A 138 9.27 22.12 25.11
N GLY A 139 10.06 21.81 26.14
CA GLY A 139 11.50 21.94 26.10
C GLY A 139 12.15 20.85 25.23
N LYS A 140 13.45 20.95 25.03
CA LYS A 140 14.20 19.96 24.20
C LYS A 140 14.06 18.52 24.74
N LYS A 141 14.04 18.35 26.07
CA LYS A 141 13.86 17.03 26.69
C LYS A 141 12.48 16.45 26.47
N ASP A 142 11.43 17.29 26.58
CA ASP A 142 10.04 16.87 26.38
C ASP A 142 9.84 16.42 24.92
N VAL A 143 10.36 17.18 23.97
CA VAL A 143 10.33 16.83 22.54
C VAL A 143 11.09 15.53 22.26
N ALA A 144 12.28 15.37 22.82
CA ALA A 144 13.06 14.14 22.63
C ALA A 144 12.36 12.93 23.26
N GLN A 145 11.71 13.10 24.41
CA GLN A 145 10.95 12.05 25.06
C GLN A 145 9.79 11.59 24.17
N VAL A 146 8.96 12.51 23.65
CA VAL A 146 7.83 12.20 22.76
C VAL A 146 8.31 11.45 21.51
N LEU A 147 9.41 11.88 20.89
CA LEU A 147 10.00 11.19 19.74
C LEU A 147 10.55 9.80 20.10
N SER A 148 11.14 9.66 21.28
CA SER A 148 11.64 8.37 21.78
C SER A 148 10.50 7.40 22.10
N GLU A 149 9.42 7.89 22.74
CA GLU A 149 8.21 7.11 22.99
C GLU A 149 7.59 6.59 21.70
N ALA A 150 7.65 7.34 20.60
CA ALA A 150 7.22 6.89 19.27
C ALA A 150 8.24 5.97 18.57
N GLY A 151 9.30 5.55 19.26
CA GLY A 151 10.28 4.60 18.76
C GLY A 151 11.28 5.17 17.76
N LEU A 152 11.54 6.49 17.76
CA LEU A 152 12.64 7.06 16.99
C LEU A 152 13.97 6.85 17.72
N PRO A 153 14.94 6.18 17.09
CA PRO A 153 16.29 6.06 17.66
C PRO A 153 16.97 7.43 17.67
N ASP A 154 17.85 7.69 18.64
CA ASP A 154 18.62 8.94 18.76
C ASP A 154 17.73 10.20 18.70
N ALA A 155 16.61 10.20 19.41
CA ALA A 155 15.55 11.21 19.34
C ALA A 155 16.07 12.66 19.48
N GLU A 156 17.03 12.93 20.37
CA GLU A 156 17.64 14.27 20.54
C GLU A 156 18.35 14.78 19.28
N SER A 157 19.08 13.89 18.61
CA SER A 157 19.77 14.22 17.35
C SER A 157 18.76 14.38 16.22
N ARG A 158 17.82 13.43 16.11
CA ARG A 158 16.78 13.41 15.08
C ARG A 158 15.82 14.60 15.14
N ALA A 159 15.54 15.13 16.33
CA ALA A 159 14.74 16.35 16.49
C ALA A 159 15.30 17.55 15.69
N ASN A 160 16.60 17.57 15.40
CA ASN A 160 17.24 18.64 14.64
C ASN A 160 17.25 18.44 13.12
N GLN A 161 16.77 17.31 12.64
CA GLN A 161 16.69 16.96 11.22
C GLN A 161 15.38 17.43 10.58
N TYR A 162 15.39 17.50 9.24
CA TYR A 162 14.23 17.81 8.44
C TYR A 162 13.50 16.54 7.96
N PRO A 163 12.23 16.61 7.57
CA PRO A 163 11.48 15.45 7.08
C PRO A 163 12.16 14.70 5.91
N HIS A 164 12.82 15.41 5.01
CA HIS A 164 13.49 14.80 3.85
C HIS A 164 14.73 13.97 4.22
N GLU A 165 15.29 14.15 5.42
CA GLU A 165 16.41 13.36 5.94
C GLU A 165 15.95 12.06 6.61
N PHE A 166 14.62 11.86 6.77
CA PHE A 166 14.01 10.70 7.40
C PHE A 166 13.61 9.64 6.35
N SER A 167 13.74 8.35 6.71
CA SER A 167 13.09 7.26 5.97
C SER A 167 11.56 7.35 6.10
N GLY A 168 10.82 6.61 5.26
CA GLY A 168 9.36 6.55 5.33
C GLY A 168 8.86 6.16 6.73
N GLY A 169 9.39 5.08 7.30
CA GLY A 169 9.03 4.64 8.65
C GLY A 169 9.39 5.63 9.76
N MET A 170 10.50 6.37 9.62
CA MET A 170 10.85 7.42 10.59
C MET A 170 9.90 8.61 10.51
N ARG A 171 9.47 9.02 9.31
CA ARG A 171 8.47 10.08 9.12
C ARG A 171 7.13 9.67 9.75
N GLN A 172 6.73 8.41 9.56
CA GLN A 172 5.50 7.89 10.14
C GLN A 172 5.56 7.88 11.67
N ARG A 173 6.68 7.44 12.26
CA ARG A 173 6.90 7.51 13.71
C ARG A 173 6.84 8.96 14.23
N ALA A 174 7.33 9.93 13.46
CA ALA A 174 7.23 11.34 13.81
C ALA A 174 5.78 11.84 13.78
N LEU A 175 4.94 11.41 12.82
CA LEU A 175 3.50 11.72 12.82
C LEU A 175 2.77 11.05 13.99
N ILE A 176 3.09 9.80 14.31
CA ILE A 176 2.55 9.11 15.50
C ILE A 176 2.94 9.86 16.77
N ALA A 177 4.21 10.30 16.87
CA ALA A 177 4.69 11.13 17.97
C ALA A 177 3.84 12.40 18.13
N ILE A 178 3.56 13.11 17.04
CA ILE A 178 2.70 14.30 17.04
C ILE A 178 1.27 13.94 17.47
N GLY A 179 0.66 12.89 16.88
CA GLY A 179 -0.71 12.49 17.16
C GLY A 179 -0.97 12.02 18.59
N LEU A 180 0.04 11.41 19.23
CA LEU A 180 -0.05 10.90 20.62
C LEU A 180 0.61 11.80 21.66
N SER A 181 1.30 12.89 21.25
CA SER A 181 2.08 13.76 22.15
C SER A 181 1.27 14.34 23.33
N CYS A 182 -0.01 14.58 23.13
CA CYS A 182 -0.91 15.12 24.14
C CYS A 182 -1.71 14.04 24.90
N ARG A 183 -1.39 12.77 24.71
CA ARG A 183 -2.05 11.61 25.32
C ARG A 183 -3.59 11.65 25.15
N PRO A 184 -4.09 11.70 23.90
CA PRO A 184 -5.50 11.84 23.62
C PRO A 184 -6.30 10.62 24.07
N ARG A 185 -7.60 10.81 24.32
CA ARG A 185 -8.53 9.72 24.64
C ARG A 185 -8.93 8.91 23.40
N LEU A 186 -8.96 9.55 22.23
CA LEU A 186 -9.22 8.95 20.92
C LEU A 186 -8.09 9.29 19.96
N LEU A 187 -7.54 8.28 19.30
CA LEU A 187 -6.64 8.44 18.16
C LEU A 187 -7.36 8.05 16.86
N ILE A 188 -7.38 8.94 15.89
CA ILE A 188 -7.80 8.65 14.54
C ILE A 188 -6.54 8.36 13.71
N ALA A 189 -6.40 7.14 13.20
CA ALA A 189 -5.28 6.70 12.38
C ALA A 189 -5.79 6.41 10.96
N ASP A 190 -5.57 7.36 10.04
CA ASP A 190 -6.03 7.24 8.66
C ASP A 190 -4.92 6.63 7.79
N GLU A 191 -5.05 5.36 7.46
CA GLU A 191 -4.08 4.55 6.71
C GLU A 191 -2.62 4.76 7.19
N PRO A 192 -2.33 4.55 8.48
CA PRO A 192 -1.09 5.01 9.11
C PRO A 192 0.17 4.32 8.58
N THR A 193 0.05 3.38 7.65
CA THR A 193 1.19 2.59 7.14
C THR A 193 1.13 2.32 5.64
N SER A 194 0.23 2.98 4.88
CA SER A 194 -0.06 2.69 3.47
C SER A 194 1.12 2.82 2.49
N ALA A 195 2.17 3.57 2.85
CA ALA A 195 3.34 3.79 1.98
C ALA A 195 4.60 3.07 2.48
N LEU A 196 4.44 2.06 3.36
CA LEU A 196 5.56 1.37 4.00
C LEU A 196 5.61 -0.10 3.57
N ASP A 197 6.82 -0.67 3.60
CA ASP A 197 6.97 -2.12 3.43
C ASP A 197 6.38 -2.89 4.63
N VAL A 198 6.02 -4.15 4.38
CA VAL A 198 5.25 -4.97 5.34
C VAL A 198 5.93 -5.15 6.70
N THR A 199 7.26 -5.21 6.75
CA THR A 199 8.00 -5.39 8.02
C THR A 199 8.00 -4.12 8.84
N VAL A 200 8.25 -2.96 8.22
CA VAL A 200 8.17 -1.63 8.87
C VAL A 200 6.73 -1.33 9.26
N GLN A 201 5.76 -1.65 8.41
CA GLN A 201 4.33 -1.53 8.71
C GLN A 201 3.98 -2.27 10.00
N ARG A 202 4.34 -3.55 10.11
CA ARG A 202 4.09 -4.37 11.29
C ARG A 202 4.72 -3.76 12.55
N GLN A 203 6.01 -3.40 12.49
CA GLN A 203 6.72 -2.80 13.62
C GLN A 203 6.06 -1.50 14.11
N ILE A 204 5.58 -0.66 13.18
CA ILE A 204 4.92 0.59 13.52
C ILE A 204 3.56 0.32 14.17
N LEU A 205 2.79 -0.61 13.63
CA LEU A 205 1.48 -0.95 14.18
C LEU A 205 1.59 -1.64 15.54
N ASP A 206 2.54 -2.57 15.73
CA ASP A 206 2.78 -3.20 17.03
C ASP A 206 3.16 -2.15 18.08
N HIS A 207 3.98 -1.19 17.68
CA HIS A 207 4.37 -0.08 18.56
C HIS A 207 3.18 0.84 18.88
N LEU A 208 2.37 1.18 17.87
CA LEU A 208 1.16 1.98 18.03
C LEU A 208 0.17 1.30 18.98
N ASP A 209 -0.07 0.00 18.81
CA ASP A 209 -0.94 -0.80 19.67
C ASP A 209 -0.45 -0.82 21.11
N SER A 210 0.87 -0.97 21.34
CA SER A 210 1.44 -0.90 22.68
C SER A 210 1.22 0.48 23.30
N MET A 211 1.54 1.56 22.58
CA MET A 211 1.37 2.93 23.09
C MET A 211 -0.10 3.25 23.42
N THR A 212 -1.03 2.90 22.53
CA THR A 212 -2.45 3.20 22.75
C THR A 212 -3.04 2.38 23.88
N ARG A 213 -2.60 1.13 24.05
CA ARG A 213 -2.98 0.28 25.17
C ARG A 213 -2.47 0.83 26.50
N ASP A 214 -1.19 1.21 26.56
CA ASP A 214 -0.56 1.75 27.78
C ASP A 214 -1.19 3.08 28.19
N LEU A 215 -1.67 3.87 27.23
CA LEU A 215 -2.35 5.16 27.46
C LEU A 215 -3.86 5.01 27.70
N GLY A 216 -4.45 3.82 27.44
CA GLY A 216 -5.90 3.63 27.46
C GLY A 216 -6.62 4.41 26.34
N THR A 217 -5.93 4.76 25.27
CA THR A 217 -6.45 5.51 24.12
C THR A 217 -7.31 4.60 23.25
N ALA A 218 -8.54 5.02 22.95
CA ALA A 218 -9.35 4.37 21.92
C ALA A 218 -8.82 4.69 20.50
N VAL A 219 -8.98 3.77 19.55
CA VAL A 219 -8.43 3.95 18.20
C VAL A 219 -9.54 3.80 17.16
N LEU A 220 -9.64 4.79 16.26
CA LEU A 220 -10.35 4.68 15.00
C LEU A 220 -9.32 4.45 13.88
N LEU A 221 -9.19 3.19 13.47
CA LEU A 221 -8.27 2.79 12.41
C LEU A 221 -8.98 2.81 11.06
N ILE A 222 -8.48 3.58 10.12
CA ILE A 222 -8.94 3.54 8.72
C ILE A 222 -7.91 2.78 7.91
N THR A 223 -8.37 1.79 7.17
CA THR A 223 -7.51 0.99 6.27
C THR A 223 -8.32 0.44 5.11
N HIS A 224 -7.64 0.11 4.02
CA HIS A 224 -8.23 -0.66 2.92
C HIS A 224 -7.92 -2.17 3.07
N ASP A 225 -7.02 -2.56 3.98
CA ASP A 225 -6.65 -3.95 4.23
C ASP A 225 -7.54 -4.57 5.32
N LEU A 226 -8.39 -5.52 4.91
CA LEU A 226 -9.31 -6.20 5.79
C LEU A 226 -8.59 -7.19 6.73
N GLY A 227 -7.48 -7.79 6.30
CA GLY A 227 -6.65 -8.67 7.13
C GLY A 227 -6.02 -7.90 8.28
N LEU A 228 -5.48 -6.71 7.98
CA LEU A 228 -4.96 -5.79 8.98
C LEU A 228 -6.04 -5.33 9.96
N ALA A 229 -7.22 -4.94 9.45
CA ALA A 229 -8.34 -4.52 10.28
C ALA A 229 -8.76 -5.63 11.26
N ALA A 230 -8.80 -6.87 10.79
CA ALA A 230 -9.19 -8.02 11.60
C ALA A 230 -8.14 -8.42 12.65
N GLU A 231 -6.86 -8.22 12.33
CA GLU A 231 -5.76 -8.49 13.28
C GLU A 231 -5.72 -7.46 14.42
N ARG A 232 -6.06 -6.20 14.13
CA ARG A 232 -5.83 -5.06 15.03
C ARG A 232 -7.10 -4.52 15.71
N ALA A 233 -8.28 -4.72 15.15
CA ALA A 233 -9.50 -4.12 15.64
C ALA A 233 -10.40 -5.14 16.35
N HIS A 234 -11.10 -4.66 17.40
CA HIS A 234 -12.15 -5.43 18.08
C HIS A 234 -13.39 -5.52 17.18
N LYS A 235 -13.70 -4.41 16.49
CA LYS A 235 -14.87 -4.26 15.63
C LYS A 235 -14.46 -3.68 14.28
N VAL A 236 -15.06 -4.19 13.21
CA VAL A 236 -14.86 -3.69 11.85
C VAL A 236 -16.17 -3.14 11.30
N ILE A 237 -16.07 -2.02 10.61
CA ILE A 237 -17.16 -1.33 9.91
C ILE A 237 -16.81 -1.27 8.45
N VAL A 238 -17.68 -1.82 7.61
CA VAL A 238 -17.50 -1.83 6.15
C VAL A 238 -18.27 -0.69 5.53
N MET A 239 -17.58 0.21 4.83
CA MET A 239 -18.18 1.32 4.11
C MET A 239 -18.15 1.10 2.59
N TYR A 240 -19.28 1.33 1.94
CA TYR A 240 -19.42 1.26 0.49
C TYR A 240 -20.31 2.39 -0.03
N LYS A 241 -19.81 3.18 -0.99
CA LYS A 241 -20.54 4.31 -1.63
C LYS A 241 -21.20 5.25 -0.61
N GLY A 242 -20.45 5.60 0.43
CA GLY A 242 -20.89 6.53 1.48
C GLY A 242 -21.79 5.92 2.56
N LYS A 243 -22.06 4.62 2.55
CA LYS A 243 -22.92 3.95 3.55
C LYS A 243 -22.13 2.93 4.34
N VAL A 244 -22.46 2.78 5.61
CA VAL A 244 -22.09 1.60 6.39
C VAL A 244 -22.98 0.45 5.92
N VAL A 245 -22.40 -0.57 5.31
CA VAL A 245 -23.12 -1.71 4.75
C VAL A 245 -23.11 -2.92 5.67
N GLU A 246 -22.07 -3.04 6.50
CA GLU A 246 -21.94 -4.10 7.51
C GLU A 246 -21.05 -3.62 8.66
N ALA A 247 -21.33 -4.09 9.88
CA ALA A 247 -20.51 -3.82 11.05
C ALA A 247 -20.66 -4.97 12.06
N GLY A 248 -19.55 -5.34 12.70
CA GLY A 248 -19.56 -6.43 13.68
C GLY A 248 -18.17 -6.71 14.27
N PRO A 249 -18.08 -7.72 15.14
CA PRO A 249 -16.79 -8.23 15.61
C PRO A 249 -15.91 -8.63 14.41
N ALA A 250 -14.63 -8.28 14.48
CA ALA A 250 -13.72 -8.43 13.33
C ALA A 250 -13.69 -9.87 12.78
N MET A 251 -13.55 -10.87 13.64
CA MET A 251 -13.51 -12.28 13.22
C MET A 251 -14.85 -12.80 12.66
N GLU A 252 -15.99 -12.36 13.20
CA GLU A 252 -17.30 -12.75 12.67
C GLU A 252 -17.49 -12.23 11.24
N LEU A 253 -17.10 -10.98 10.99
CA LEU A 253 -17.21 -10.35 9.68
C LEU A 253 -16.32 -11.02 8.63
N LEU A 254 -15.14 -11.54 9.02
CA LEU A 254 -14.26 -12.30 8.13
C LEU A 254 -14.78 -13.70 7.80
N THR A 255 -15.37 -14.37 8.80
CA THR A 255 -15.77 -15.78 8.68
C THR A 255 -17.18 -15.95 8.15
N ASN A 256 -18.07 -14.96 8.36
CA ASN A 256 -19.46 -15.02 7.96
C ASN A 256 -19.97 -13.66 7.45
N PRO A 257 -19.37 -13.10 6.39
CA PRO A 257 -19.81 -11.84 5.81
C PRO A 257 -21.22 -11.99 5.22
N ARG A 258 -22.13 -11.07 5.57
CA ARG A 258 -23.55 -11.13 5.16
C ARG A 258 -23.83 -10.27 3.93
N HIS A 259 -23.18 -9.10 3.85
CA HIS A 259 -23.42 -8.19 2.74
C HIS A 259 -22.57 -8.60 1.52
N ALA A 260 -23.18 -8.59 0.31
CA ALA A 260 -22.52 -9.00 -0.93
C ALA A 260 -21.20 -8.25 -1.23
N TYR A 261 -21.11 -6.98 -0.84
CA TYR A 261 -19.86 -6.21 -0.96
C TYR A 261 -18.79 -6.71 0.01
N THR A 262 -19.14 -7.00 1.26
CA THR A 262 -18.20 -7.55 2.26
C THR A 262 -17.69 -8.92 1.81
N GLN A 263 -18.57 -9.78 1.28
CA GLN A 263 -18.19 -11.07 0.71
C GLN A 263 -17.14 -10.90 -0.40
N LYS A 264 -17.38 -9.96 -1.34
CA LYS A 264 -16.39 -9.65 -2.38
C LYS A 264 -15.08 -9.12 -1.81
N LEU A 265 -15.14 -8.23 -0.82
CA LEU A 265 -13.96 -7.66 -0.18
C LEU A 265 -13.12 -8.74 0.52
N VAL A 266 -13.77 -9.64 1.27
CA VAL A 266 -13.13 -10.79 1.93
C VAL A 266 -12.54 -11.76 0.89
N ALA A 267 -13.28 -12.06 -0.19
CA ALA A 267 -12.81 -12.96 -1.25
C ALA A 267 -11.60 -12.39 -2.00
N SER A 268 -11.54 -11.08 -2.20
CA SER A 268 -10.51 -10.39 -2.98
C SER A 268 -9.27 -9.99 -2.18
N ALA A 269 -9.30 -10.11 -0.83
CA ALA A 269 -8.18 -9.69 0.01
C ALA A 269 -6.98 -10.66 -0.14
N PRO A 270 -5.82 -10.20 -0.68
CA PRO A 270 -4.66 -11.07 -0.93
C PRO A 270 -4.14 -11.76 0.34
N SER A 271 -4.10 -11.02 1.45
CA SER A 271 -3.66 -11.54 2.76
C SER A 271 -4.53 -12.70 3.24
N LEU A 272 -5.84 -12.62 3.04
CA LEU A 272 -6.78 -13.68 3.43
C LEU A 272 -6.78 -14.86 2.44
N ALA A 273 -6.61 -14.62 1.14
CA ALA A 273 -6.50 -15.67 0.14
C ALA A 273 -5.27 -16.54 0.37
N SER A 274 -4.11 -15.94 0.64
CA SER A 274 -2.88 -16.67 1.01
C SER A 274 -3.09 -17.58 2.20
N ARG A 275 -3.82 -17.13 3.23
CA ARG A 275 -4.13 -17.91 4.43
C ARG A 275 -5.11 -19.05 4.19
N ARG A 276 -6.10 -18.88 3.31
CA ARG A 276 -6.99 -19.98 2.92
C ARG A 276 -6.23 -21.11 2.24
N ILE A 277 -5.30 -20.79 1.34
CA ILE A 277 -4.42 -21.76 0.69
C ILE A 277 -3.61 -22.52 1.73
N GLU A 278 -2.99 -21.84 2.67
CA GLU A 278 -2.18 -22.43 3.74
C GLU A 278 -3.02 -23.32 4.68
N SER A 279 -4.21 -22.85 5.06
CA SER A 279 -5.14 -23.63 5.89
C SER A 279 -5.69 -24.86 5.17
N ALA A 280 -6.03 -24.75 3.87
CA ALA A 280 -6.49 -25.87 3.06
C ALA A 280 -5.39 -26.92 2.90
N LYS A 281 -4.13 -26.52 2.63
CA LYS A 281 -2.98 -27.45 2.57
C LYS A 281 -2.74 -28.18 3.90
N LYS A 282 -2.79 -27.47 5.05
CA LYS A 282 -2.64 -28.08 6.39
C LYS A 282 -3.72 -29.12 6.70
N LEU A 283 -4.90 -28.97 6.11
CA LEU A 283 -6.03 -29.91 6.26
C LEU A 283 -6.07 -31.00 5.19
N GLY A 284 -5.10 -31.04 4.27
CA GLY A 284 -5.04 -32.01 3.18
C GLY A 284 -6.14 -31.87 2.12
N LEU A 285 -6.75 -30.68 2.03
CA LEU A 285 -7.77 -30.37 1.03
C LEU A 285 -7.11 -29.93 -0.28
N GLN A 286 -7.66 -30.33 -1.44
CA GLN A 286 -7.17 -29.89 -2.74
C GLN A 286 -7.51 -28.42 -2.96
N THR A 287 -6.50 -27.64 -3.34
CA THR A 287 -6.60 -26.17 -3.53
C THR A 287 -7.08 -25.75 -4.93
N SER A 288 -7.49 -26.68 -5.77
CA SER A 288 -7.80 -26.48 -7.19
C SER A 288 -9.00 -25.59 -7.53
N GLU A 289 -9.78 -25.15 -6.52
CA GLU A 289 -10.93 -24.24 -6.75
C GLU A 289 -10.63 -22.77 -6.45
N VAL A 290 -9.42 -22.43 -5.94
CA VAL A 290 -9.13 -21.07 -5.45
C VAL A 290 -8.14 -20.32 -6.33
N LEU A 291 -7.34 -21.00 -7.10
CA LEU A 291 -6.36 -20.40 -8.02
C LEU A 291 -6.23 -21.21 -9.31
N ALA A 292 -5.91 -20.50 -10.39
CA ALA A 292 -5.69 -21.06 -11.71
C ALA A 292 -4.82 -22.31 -11.73
N PRO A 293 -5.03 -23.17 -12.70
CA PRO A 293 -4.49 -24.52 -12.68
C PRO A 293 -3.01 -24.53 -13.02
N GLU A 294 -2.32 -25.46 -12.45
CA GLU A 294 -1.56 -26.42 -13.19
C GLU A 294 -0.18 -26.76 -12.64
N ASP A 295 -0.06 -28.02 -12.50
CA ASP A 295 1.05 -28.98 -12.64
C ASP A 295 2.47 -28.47 -12.34
N PRO A 296 2.98 -28.72 -11.11
CA PRO A 296 4.37 -28.46 -10.74
C PRO A 296 5.40 -29.26 -11.59
N ALA A 297 4.95 -30.20 -12.39
CA ALA A 297 5.81 -31.01 -13.24
C ALA A 297 6.36 -30.27 -14.49
N LEU A 298 5.85 -29.09 -14.83
CA LEU A 298 6.31 -28.30 -15.97
C LEU A 298 7.47 -27.36 -15.67
N VAL A 299 7.84 -27.14 -14.40
CA VAL A 299 9.04 -26.35 -14.04
C VAL A 299 10.26 -27.30 -13.90
N SER A 300 10.51 -28.09 -14.92
CA SER A 300 11.73 -28.88 -15.04
C SER A 300 12.91 -27.96 -15.38
N ALA A 301 14.12 -28.33 -14.93
CA ALA A 301 15.40 -27.65 -15.18
C ALA A 301 15.81 -27.46 -16.67
N ALA A 302 14.91 -27.76 -17.61
CA ALA A 302 15.02 -27.57 -19.05
C ALA A 302 13.99 -26.55 -19.60
N ALA A 303 13.30 -25.77 -18.75
CA ALA A 303 12.38 -24.74 -19.21
C ALA A 303 13.12 -23.70 -20.04
N ASP A 304 12.54 -23.35 -21.20
CA ASP A 304 13.06 -22.31 -22.11
C ASP A 304 13.11 -20.97 -21.36
N LYS A 305 14.32 -20.50 -21.06
CA LYS A 305 14.57 -19.26 -20.33
C LYS A 305 14.48 -18.09 -21.29
N VAL A 306 13.56 -17.17 -21.06
CA VAL A 306 13.46 -15.94 -21.86
C VAL A 306 14.42 -14.86 -21.36
N ILE A 307 14.70 -14.80 -20.06
CA ILE A 307 15.72 -13.92 -19.45
C ILE A 307 16.58 -14.74 -18.49
N GLU A 308 17.90 -14.56 -18.56
CA GLU A 308 18.86 -15.09 -17.60
C GLU A 308 19.76 -13.96 -17.09
N VAL A 309 19.77 -13.73 -15.80
CA VAL A 309 20.58 -12.72 -15.10
C VAL A 309 21.71 -13.43 -14.39
N LYS A 310 22.97 -13.00 -14.60
CA LYS A 310 24.17 -13.63 -14.03
C LYS A 310 25.04 -12.59 -13.33
N ASP A 311 25.27 -12.78 -12.04
CA ASP A 311 26.18 -12.02 -11.16
C ASP A 311 26.00 -10.49 -11.27
N LEU A 312 24.74 -10.07 -11.45
CA LEU A 312 24.38 -8.70 -11.73
C LEU A 312 24.74 -7.79 -10.55
N THR A 313 25.57 -6.78 -10.80
CA THR A 313 26.03 -5.84 -9.79
C THR A 313 25.83 -4.40 -10.24
N LYS A 314 25.38 -3.55 -9.30
CA LYS A 314 25.26 -2.11 -9.53
C LYS A 314 25.84 -1.31 -8.38
N VAL A 315 26.83 -0.47 -8.69
CA VAL A 315 27.46 0.46 -7.77
C VAL A 315 27.14 1.89 -8.17
N PHE A 316 26.57 2.67 -7.26
CA PHE A 316 26.36 4.10 -7.43
C PHE A 316 27.44 4.89 -6.68
N LYS A 317 27.95 5.94 -7.30
CA LYS A 317 28.87 6.90 -6.66
C LYS A 317 28.06 8.05 -6.07
N ILE A 318 27.95 8.06 -4.75
CA ILE A 318 27.26 9.12 -4.01
C ILE A 318 28.29 10.21 -3.66
N ARG A 319 28.04 11.44 -4.10
CA ARG A 319 28.87 12.59 -3.70
C ARG A 319 28.53 12.94 -2.25
N GLY A 320 29.48 12.68 -1.37
CA GLY A 320 29.40 13.07 0.03
C GLY A 320 29.77 14.56 0.21
N SER A 321 29.52 15.05 1.43
CA SER A 321 29.96 16.37 1.87
C SER A 321 31.50 16.45 1.78
N TRP A 322 32.04 17.59 1.36
CA TRP A 322 33.48 17.81 1.21
C TRP A 322 34.17 17.06 0.05
N GLY A 323 33.47 16.73 -1.03
CA GLY A 323 34.08 16.19 -2.25
C GLY A 323 34.54 14.72 -2.15
N LYS A 324 34.30 14.03 -1.03
CA LYS A 324 34.51 12.58 -0.93
C LYS A 324 33.34 11.84 -1.59
N SER A 325 33.64 11.01 -2.56
CA SER A 325 32.66 10.09 -3.17
C SER A 325 32.65 8.80 -2.33
N THR A 326 31.45 8.38 -1.91
CA THR A 326 31.22 7.07 -1.30
C THR A 326 30.57 6.16 -2.32
N GLU A 327 31.02 4.92 -2.42
CA GLU A 327 30.40 3.92 -3.28
C GLU A 327 29.27 3.23 -2.52
N PHE A 328 28.11 3.13 -3.15
CA PHE A 328 26.94 2.43 -2.64
C PHE A 328 26.60 1.30 -3.60
N LYS A 329 26.73 0.07 -3.13
CA LYS A 329 26.39 -1.13 -3.87
C LYS A 329 24.91 -1.43 -3.72
N ALA A 330 24.11 -1.02 -4.69
CA ALA A 330 22.66 -1.19 -4.68
C ALA A 330 22.21 -2.61 -5.07
N VAL A 331 23.00 -3.31 -5.91
CA VAL A 331 22.82 -4.70 -6.28
C VAL A 331 24.20 -5.37 -6.25
N ASP A 332 24.30 -6.56 -5.67
CA ASP A 332 25.55 -7.27 -5.36
C ASP A 332 25.46 -8.74 -5.74
N GLY A 333 25.88 -9.08 -6.97
CA GLY A 333 26.00 -10.45 -7.46
C GLY A 333 24.68 -11.20 -7.58
N VAL A 334 23.60 -10.55 -8.07
CA VAL A 334 22.27 -11.17 -8.19
C VAL A 334 22.18 -12.03 -9.44
N SER A 335 21.74 -13.29 -9.28
CA SER A 335 21.55 -14.25 -10.37
C SER A 335 20.18 -14.94 -10.26
N PHE A 336 19.37 -14.86 -11.34
CA PHE A 336 18.07 -15.52 -11.45
C PHE A 336 17.67 -15.68 -12.92
N SER A 337 16.59 -16.39 -13.19
CA SER A 337 16.06 -16.55 -14.54
C SER A 337 14.55 -16.42 -14.58
N ILE A 338 14.02 -16.06 -15.76
CA ILE A 338 12.60 -16.02 -16.07
C ILE A 338 12.34 -17.07 -17.14
N ALA A 339 11.50 -18.05 -16.85
CA ALA A 339 11.06 -19.03 -17.82
C ALA A 339 9.96 -18.44 -18.71
N ARG A 340 9.90 -18.85 -19.97
CA ARG A 340 8.92 -18.37 -20.94
C ARG A 340 7.50 -18.75 -20.50
N GLY A 341 6.58 -17.77 -20.54
CA GLY A 341 5.18 -17.96 -20.15
C GLY A 341 4.94 -18.04 -18.63
N THR A 342 5.97 -17.77 -17.81
CA THR A 342 5.83 -17.82 -16.33
C THR A 342 6.01 -16.45 -15.69
N THR A 343 5.65 -16.36 -14.41
CA THR A 343 5.85 -15.18 -13.57
C THR A 343 6.96 -15.43 -12.54
N THR A 344 8.06 -14.68 -12.66
CA THR A 344 9.10 -14.61 -11.61
C THR A 344 8.90 -13.37 -10.79
N ALA A 345 8.69 -13.52 -9.47
CA ALA A 345 8.57 -12.40 -8.56
C ALA A 345 9.91 -12.06 -7.89
N VAL A 346 10.22 -10.77 -7.76
CA VAL A 346 11.33 -10.25 -6.96
C VAL A 346 10.77 -9.48 -5.79
N VAL A 347 11.02 -9.96 -4.56
CA VAL A 347 10.44 -9.44 -3.32
C VAL A 347 11.51 -8.98 -2.33
N GLY A 348 11.13 -8.17 -1.35
CA GLY A 348 12.01 -7.67 -0.29
C GLY A 348 11.58 -6.28 0.18
N GLU A 349 12.23 -5.78 1.22
CA GLU A 349 11.95 -4.44 1.78
C GLU A 349 12.25 -3.31 0.80
N SER A 350 11.74 -2.12 1.08
CA SER A 350 12.09 -0.89 0.35
C SER A 350 13.60 -0.64 0.44
N GLY A 351 14.23 -0.31 -0.70
CA GLY A 351 15.68 -0.12 -0.78
C GLY A 351 16.51 -1.42 -0.87
N SER A 352 15.90 -2.61 -0.97
CA SER A 352 16.65 -3.87 -1.16
C SER A 352 17.26 -4.04 -2.56
N GLY A 353 17.00 -3.12 -3.50
CA GLY A 353 17.59 -3.14 -4.85
C GLY A 353 16.68 -3.61 -5.97
N LYS A 354 15.43 -4.03 -5.69
CA LYS A 354 14.46 -4.60 -6.66
C LYS A 354 14.25 -3.73 -7.91
N SER A 355 13.86 -2.47 -7.72
CA SER A 355 13.62 -1.55 -8.86
C SER A 355 14.92 -1.23 -9.61
N THR A 356 16.10 -1.33 -8.98
CA THR A 356 17.39 -1.22 -9.66
C THR A 356 17.62 -2.42 -10.59
N VAL A 357 17.31 -3.63 -10.12
CA VAL A 357 17.33 -4.86 -10.95
C VAL A 357 16.39 -4.69 -12.14
N ALA A 358 15.12 -4.25 -11.91
CA ALA A 358 14.17 -4.01 -13.00
C ALA A 358 14.71 -3.03 -14.05
N ARG A 359 15.28 -1.91 -13.62
CA ARG A 359 15.84 -0.89 -14.53
C ARG A 359 17.01 -1.43 -15.35
N MET A 360 17.85 -2.28 -14.74
CA MET A 360 18.93 -2.95 -15.48
C MET A 360 18.39 -3.95 -16.50
N VAL A 361 17.40 -4.76 -16.13
CA VAL A 361 16.75 -5.71 -17.05
C VAL A 361 16.02 -5.00 -18.20
N LEU A 362 15.47 -3.80 -17.96
CA LEU A 362 14.89 -2.93 -19.01
C LEU A 362 15.94 -2.22 -19.88
N GLY A 363 17.23 -2.36 -19.57
CA GLY A 363 18.29 -1.59 -20.24
C GLY A 363 18.16 -0.07 -20.05
N LEU A 364 17.52 0.36 -18.92
CA LEU A 364 17.40 1.77 -18.53
C LEU A 364 18.56 2.23 -17.66
N GLU A 365 19.19 1.30 -16.96
CA GLU A 365 20.34 1.53 -16.09
C GLU A 365 21.45 0.53 -16.48
N PRO A 366 22.68 0.96 -16.77
CA PRO A 366 23.76 0.02 -17.11
C PRO A 366 24.22 -0.74 -15.85
N ALA A 367 24.46 -2.02 -15.97
CA ALA A 367 25.12 -2.82 -14.95
C ALA A 367 26.57 -2.35 -14.75
N THR A 368 27.09 -2.50 -13.52
CA THR A 368 28.52 -2.29 -13.24
C THR A 368 29.32 -3.55 -13.56
N GLU A 369 28.76 -4.73 -13.21
CA GLU A 369 29.30 -6.06 -13.47
C GLU A 369 28.16 -7.04 -13.72
N GLY A 370 28.48 -8.20 -14.29
CA GLY A 370 27.52 -9.24 -14.63
C GLY A 370 26.92 -9.07 -16.01
N SER A 371 26.00 -9.97 -16.38
CA SER A 371 25.34 -10.00 -17.69
C SER A 371 23.84 -10.26 -17.57
N ILE A 372 23.10 -9.84 -18.57
CA ILE A 372 21.66 -10.09 -18.72
C ILE A 372 21.46 -10.66 -20.13
N ASP A 373 21.15 -11.92 -20.19
CA ASP A 373 20.85 -12.62 -21.44
C ASP A 373 19.34 -12.57 -21.71
N PHE A 374 18.95 -12.12 -22.86
CA PHE A 374 17.58 -12.16 -23.36
C PHE A 374 17.56 -13.00 -24.64
N ASP A 375 16.95 -14.18 -24.56
CA ASP A 375 16.77 -15.08 -25.68
C ASP A 375 18.12 -15.46 -26.36
N GLY A 376 19.17 -15.69 -25.55
CA GLY A 376 20.54 -16.03 -26.01
C GLY A 376 21.40 -14.83 -26.40
N VAL A 377 20.94 -13.59 -26.16
CA VAL A 377 21.66 -12.35 -26.47
C VAL A 377 21.92 -11.51 -25.23
N ASP A 378 23.18 -11.23 -24.93
CA ASP A 378 23.56 -10.37 -23.80
C ASP A 378 23.20 -8.89 -24.10
N ILE A 379 22.17 -8.38 -23.40
CA ILE A 379 21.69 -7.01 -23.60
C ILE A 379 22.65 -5.94 -23.08
N THR A 380 23.60 -6.29 -22.20
CA THR A 380 24.58 -5.34 -21.65
C THR A 380 25.58 -4.88 -22.71
N THR A 381 25.71 -5.63 -23.83
CA THR A 381 26.62 -5.35 -24.93
C THR A 381 25.95 -4.72 -26.15
N LEU A 382 24.61 -4.59 -26.16
CA LEU A 382 23.85 -4.13 -27.31
C LEU A 382 24.16 -2.69 -27.70
N GLY A 383 24.26 -2.46 -28.99
CA GLY A 383 24.28 -1.12 -29.56
C GLY A 383 22.91 -0.44 -29.53
N ARG A 384 22.88 0.86 -29.85
CA ARG A 384 21.67 1.68 -29.77
C ARG A 384 20.48 1.14 -30.58
N LYS A 385 20.74 0.59 -31.75
CA LYS A 385 19.69 0.04 -32.63
C LYS A 385 19.14 -1.27 -32.07
N GLU A 386 20.03 -2.18 -31.68
CA GLU A 386 19.65 -3.47 -31.10
C GLU A 386 18.89 -3.29 -29.78
N MET A 387 19.32 -2.34 -28.94
CA MET A 387 18.61 -1.95 -27.70
C MET A 387 17.21 -1.38 -28.02
N PHE A 388 17.02 -0.66 -29.12
CA PHE A 388 15.71 -0.18 -29.55
C PHE A 388 14.79 -1.35 -29.95
N ASP A 389 15.31 -2.36 -30.64
CA ASP A 389 14.58 -3.57 -31.00
C ASP A 389 14.27 -4.44 -29.79
N PHE A 390 15.22 -4.57 -28.83
CA PHE A 390 15.00 -5.23 -27.55
C PHE A 390 13.85 -4.59 -26.77
N ARG A 391 13.81 -3.26 -26.66
CA ARG A 391 12.75 -2.53 -25.95
C ARG A 391 11.37 -2.70 -26.58
N ARG A 392 11.24 -3.18 -27.79
CA ARG A 392 9.96 -3.58 -28.36
C ARG A 392 9.44 -4.87 -27.75
N ARG A 393 10.34 -5.82 -27.44
CA ARG A 393 10.01 -7.16 -26.92
C ARG A 393 9.84 -7.18 -25.40
N VAL A 394 10.44 -6.22 -24.69
CA VAL A 394 10.39 -6.10 -23.21
C VAL A 394 9.80 -4.75 -22.83
N GLN A 395 8.65 -4.76 -22.17
CA GLN A 395 7.89 -3.55 -21.85
C GLN A 395 7.67 -3.38 -20.35
N PRO A 396 7.73 -2.15 -19.80
CA PRO A 396 7.47 -1.89 -18.39
C PRO A 396 6.03 -1.50 -18.10
N ILE A 397 5.56 -1.89 -16.92
CA ILE A 397 4.44 -1.27 -16.19
C ILE A 397 5.04 -0.69 -14.92
N PHE A 398 5.07 0.65 -14.81
CA PHE A 398 5.73 1.35 -13.71
C PHE A 398 4.84 1.48 -12.47
N GLN A 399 5.47 1.68 -11.32
CA GLN A 399 4.89 1.78 -9.97
C GLN A 399 3.79 2.84 -9.84
N ASP A 400 4.01 4.02 -10.41
CA ASP A 400 3.08 5.15 -10.29
C ASP A 400 2.28 5.36 -11.56
N PRO A 401 1.00 4.97 -11.60
CA PRO A 401 0.14 5.21 -12.77
C PRO A 401 -0.16 6.70 -12.99
N TYR A 402 0.02 7.56 -11.98
CA TYR A 402 -0.14 9.01 -12.13
C TYR A 402 1.07 9.64 -12.83
N GLY A 403 2.28 9.33 -12.37
CA GLY A 403 3.52 9.85 -12.95
C GLY A 403 3.92 9.19 -14.27
N SER A 404 3.40 8.00 -14.58
CA SER A 404 3.74 7.27 -15.81
C SER A 404 2.94 7.68 -17.04
N LEU A 405 1.83 8.41 -16.87
CA LEU A 405 0.98 8.91 -17.96
C LEU A 405 1.14 10.42 -18.09
N ASP A 406 1.46 10.91 -19.30
CA ASP A 406 1.53 12.35 -19.56
C ASP A 406 0.11 12.96 -19.42
N PRO A 407 -0.12 13.89 -18.48
CA PRO A 407 -1.44 14.49 -18.25
C PRO A 407 -1.94 15.34 -19.44
N MET A 408 -1.05 15.73 -20.36
CA MET A 408 -1.36 16.50 -21.55
C MET A 408 -1.80 15.61 -22.73
N TYR A 409 -1.63 14.28 -22.62
CA TYR A 409 -2.02 13.34 -23.64
C TYR A 409 -3.35 12.68 -23.29
N ASN A 410 -4.26 12.62 -24.28
CA ASN A 410 -5.44 11.77 -24.13
C ASN A 410 -5.04 10.28 -24.20
N ILE A 411 -5.96 9.41 -23.79
CA ILE A 411 -5.71 7.97 -23.68
C ILE A 411 -5.33 7.36 -25.03
N PHE A 412 -5.95 7.82 -26.13
CA PHE A 412 -5.58 7.38 -27.47
C PHE A 412 -4.09 7.63 -27.74
N ARG A 413 -3.63 8.88 -27.55
CA ARG A 413 -2.24 9.27 -27.81
C ARG A 413 -1.25 8.53 -26.90
N THR A 414 -1.61 8.31 -25.65
CA THR A 414 -0.81 7.56 -24.69
C THR A 414 -0.57 6.11 -25.13
N ILE A 415 -1.60 5.43 -25.64
CA ILE A 415 -1.49 4.03 -26.08
C ILE A 415 -0.89 3.95 -27.51
N GLU A 416 -1.16 4.93 -28.38
CA GLU A 416 -0.62 5.00 -29.73
C GLU A 416 0.89 5.30 -29.76
N GLU A 417 1.41 6.01 -28.75
CA GLU A 417 2.77 6.52 -28.75
C GLU A 417 3.85 5.45 -29.05
N PRO A 418 3.87 4.28 -28.40
CA PRO A 418 4.85 3.22 -28.71
C PRO A 418 4.79 2.79 -30.18
N LEU A 419 3.59 2.63 -30.74
CA LEU A 419 3.39 2.25 -32.14
C LEU A 419 3.98 3.29 -33.10
N ARG A 420 3.79 4.58 -32.76
CA ARG A 420 4.30 5.70 -33.55
C ARG A 420 5.82 5.79 -33.49
N VAL A 421 6.39 5.61 -32.29
CA VAL A 421 7.86 5.64 -32.06
C VAL A 421 8.56 4.52 -32.84
N HIS A 422 7.97 3.32 -32.85
CA HIS A 422 8.50 2.16 -33.57
C HIS A 422 8.07 2.11 -35.05
N GLY A 423 7.34 3.12 -35.56
CA GLY A 423 6.95 3.18 -36.98
C GLY A 423 5.92 2.11 -37.37
N ILE A 424 5.17 1.56 -36.45
CA ILE A 424 4.22 0.47 -36.69
C ILE A 424 2.89 1.04 -37.19
N GLY A 425 2.44 0.56 -38.34
CA GLY A 425 1.14 0.88 -38.93
C GLY A 425 0.95 2.35 -39.35
N ASN A 426 -0.22 2.64 -39.89
CA ASN A 426 -0.68 3.99 -40.24
C ASN A 426 -1.71 4.47 -39.23
N ALA A 427 -2.18 5.71 -39.31
CA ALA A 427 -3.13 6.31 -38.39
C ALA A 427 -4.38 5.46 -38.16
N LYS A 428 -4.96 4.88 -39.24
CA LYS A 428 -6.16 4.05 -39.17
C LYS A 428 -5.92 2.72 -38.47
N SER A 429 -4.82 2.04 -38.81
CA SER A 429 -4.48 0.75 -38.17
C SER A 429 -4.10 0.93 -36.71
N ARG A 430 -3.42 2.03 -36.34
CA ARG A 430 -3.10 2.35 -34.95
C ARG A 430 -4.37 2.63 -34.15
N GLU A 431 -5.34 3.37 -34.71
CA GLU A 431 -6.63 3.58 -34.04
C GLU A 431 -7.36 2.26 -33.77
N GLN A 432 -7.37 1.35 -34.75
CA GLN A 432 -7.97 0.01 -34.58
C GLN A 432 -7.27 -0.80 -33.49
N LYS A 433 -5.92 -0.79 -33.47
CA LYS A 433 -5.14 -1.47 -32.43
C LYS A 433 -5.41 -0.89 -31.03
N VAL A 434 -5.48 0.43 -30.91
CA VAL A 434 -5.80 1.09 -29.61
C VAL A 434 -7.19 0.71 -29.13
N ARG A 435 -8.20 0.61 -30.01
CA ARG A 435 -9.54 0.13 -29.65
C ARG A 435 -9.50 -1.29 -29.11
N ALA A 436 -8.83 -2.19 -29.83
CA ALA A 436 -8.68 -3.58 -29.41
C ALA A 436 -7.96 -3.71 -28.06
N LEU A 437 -6.89 -2.94 -27.86
CA LEU A 437 -6.15 -2.92 -26.57
C LEU A 437 -7.01 -2.41 -25.41
N LEU A 438 -7.84 -1.40 -25.62
CA LEU A 438 -8.75 -0.93 -24.57
C LEU A 438 -9.79 -2.01 -24.22
N GLU A 439 -10.36 -2.70 -25.21
CA GLU A 439 -11.27 -3.82 -24.99
C GLU A 439 -10.58 -4.96 -24.23
N GLN A 440 -9.34 -5.29 -24.60
CA GLN A 440 -8.52 -6.32 -23.95
C GLN A 440 -8.27 -6.05 -22.47
N VAL A 441 -8.12 -4.77 -22.09
CA VAL A 441 -7.99 -4.37 -20.67
C VAL A 441 -9.33 -4.01 -20.01
N ALA A 442 -10.45 -4.43 -20.60
CA ALA A 442 -11.81 -4.18 -20.12
C ALA A 442 -12.14 -2.68 -19.91
N LEU A 443 -11.70 -1.83 -20.85
CA LEU A 443 -12.06 -0.43 -20.94
C LEU A 443 -12.85 -0.14 -22.22
N PRO A 444 -13.94 0.66 -22.16
CA PRO A 444 -14.70 1.00 -23.36
C PRO A 444 -13.89 1.93 -24.29
N ALA A 445 -13.98 1.71 -25.60
CA ALA A 445 -13.28 2.52 -26.61
C ALA A 445 -13.62 4.01 -26.55
N SER A 446 -14.76 4.40 -25.97
CA SER A 446 -15.14 5.80 -25.74
C SER A 446 -14.15 6.56 -24.84
N MET A 447 -13.36 5.85 -24.03
CA MET A 447 -12.34 6.46 -23.19
C MET A 447 -11.15 7.04 -23.95
N MET A 448 -10.95 6.72 -25.23
CA MET A 448 -9.84 7.21 -26.06
C MET A 448 -9.68 8.74 -26.02
N ARG A 449 -10.78 9.48 -25.84
CA ARG A 449 -10.79 10.95 -25.83
C ARG A 449 -10.54 11.58 -24.46
N ARG A 450 -10.61 10.78 -23.39
CA ARG A 450 -10.39 11.27 -22.01
C ARG A 450 -8.93 11.50 -21.74
N PHE A 451 -8.67 12.28 -20.69
CA PHE A 451 -7.33 12.53 -20.16
C PHE A 451 -7.09 11.72 -18.87
N PRO A 452 -5.84 11.47 -18.48
CA PRO A 452 -5.52 10.69 -17.27
C PRO A 452 -6.17 11.20 -15.98
N ASN A 453 -6.33 12.52 -15.83
CA ASN A 453 -6.96 13.14 -14.65
C ASN A 453 -8.47 12.86 -14.52
N GLU A 454 -9.12 12.42 -15.60
CA GLU A 454 -10.53 12.05 -15.60
C GLU A 454 -10.77 10.57 -15.25
N LEU A 455 -9.70 9.80 -14.99
CA LEU A 455 -9.74 8.37 -14.74
C LEU A 455 -9.51 8.04 -13.27
N SER A 456 -10.13 6.93 -12.80
CA SER A 456 -9.78 6.32 -11.52
C SER A 456 -8.37 5.68 -11.56
N GLY A 457 -7.77 5.39 -10.39
CA GLY A 457 -6.47 4.72 -10.30
C GLY A 457 -6.43 3.40 -11.07
N GLY A 458 -7.44 2.54 -10.90
CA GLY A 458 -7.53 1.28 -11.63
C GLY A 458 -7.72 1.44 -13.15
N GLN A 459 -8.45 2.48 -13.59
CA GLN A 459 -8.57 2.78 -15.03
C GLN A 459 -7.24 3.26 -15.61
N ARG A 460 -6.47 4.10 -14.88
CA ARG A 460 -5.12 4.50 -15.30
C ARG A 460 -4.20 3.31 -15.41
N GLN A 461 -4.25 2.39 -14.44
CA GLN A 461 -3.45 1.18 -14.48
C GLN A 461 -3.77 0.31 -15.69
N ARG A 462 -5.04 0.13 -16.03
CA ARG A 462 -5.48 -0.56 -17.25
C ARG A 462 -4.95 0.12 -18.53
N VAL A 463 -4.93 1.46 -18.57
CA VAL A 463 -4.32 2.22 -19.67
C VAL A 463 -2.81 2.00 -19.75
N ALA A 464 -2.11 1.96 -18.61
CA ALA A 464 -0.67 1.67 -18.57
C ALA A 464 -0.37 0.24 -19.08
N ILE A 465 -1.21 -0.74 -18.72
CA ILE A 465 -1.15 -2.11 -19.25
C ILE A 465 -1.38 -2.11 -20.76
N ALA A 466 -2.45 -1.45 -21.25
CA ALA A 466 -2.73 -1.36 -22.69
C ALA A 466 -1.58 -0.73 -23.48
N ARG A 467 -0.92 0.30 -22.92
CA ARG A 467 0.28 0.92 -23.49
C ARG A 467 1.45 -0.07 -23.59
N ALA A 468 1.69 -0.85 -22.53
CA ALA A 468 2.75 -1.86 -22.52
C ALA A 468 2.49 -2.96 -23.56
N LEU A 469 1.24 -3.36 -23.75
CA LEU A 469 0.86 -4.37 -24.74
C LEU A 469 0.86 -3.88 -26.21
N ALA A 470 0.99 -2.57 -26.44
CA ALA A 470 0.85 -2.00 -27.78
C ALA A 470 1.86 -2.56 -28.80
N LEU A 471 3.04 -2.96 -28.35
CA LEU A 471 4.12 -3.51 -29.19
C LEU A 471 4.13 -5.04 -29.28
N ASP A 472 3.12 -5.72 -28.75
CA ASP A 472 3.05 -7.18 -28.65
C ASP A 472 4.33 -7.76 -27.99
N PRO A 473 4.64 -7.40 -26.72
CA PRO A 473 5.87 -7.80 -26.05
C PRO A 473 5.85 -9.30 -25.70
N GLU A 474 7.04 -9.88 -25.45
CA GLU A 474 7.21 -11.23 -24.93
C GLU A 474 7.37 -11.23 -23.40
N VAL A 475 7.96 -10.15 -22.87
CA VAL A 475 8.17 -9.97 -21.43
C VAL A 475 7.60 -8.64 -20.98
N VAL A 476 6.90 -8.65 -19.84
CA VAL A 476 6.44 -7.44 -19.18
C VAL A 476 7.04 -7.37 -17.78
N ILE A 477 7.66 -6.25 -17.46
CA ILE A 477 8.24 -5.98 -16.14
C ILE A 477 7.27 -5.11 -15.36
N CYS A 478 6.66 -5.68 -14.32
CA CYS A 478 5.70 -5.03 -13.45
C CYS A 478 6.42 -4.52 -12.19
N ASP A 479 6.77 -3.24 -12.14
CA ASP A 479 7.41 -2.62 -10.97
C ASP A 479 6.32 -2.03 -10.06
N GLU A 480 5.96 -2.74 -8.98
CA GLU A 480 4.91 -2.40 -8.02
C GLU A 480 3.57 -2.00 -8.67
N ALA A 481 3.19 -2.71 -9.73
CA ALA A 481 2.07 -2.36 -10.61
C ALA A 481 0.68 -2.31 -9.91
N VAL A 482 0.55 -2.82 -8.69
CA VAL A 482 -0.73 -2.89 -7.95
C VAL A 482 -0.68 -2.25 -6.56
N SER A 483 0.48 -1.77 -6.09
CA SER A 483 0.68 -1.29 -4.71
C SER A 483 -0.15 -0.06 -4.32
N ALA A 484 -0.51 0.78 -5.29
CA ALA A 484 -1.28 2.02 -5.06
C ALA A 484 -2.80 1.85 -5.25
N LEU A 485 -3.28 0.59 -5.39
CA LEU A 485 -4.67 0.29 -5.70
C LEU A 485 -5.39 -0.27 -4.45
N ASP A 486 -6.68 0.00 -4.35
CA ASP A 486 -7.50 -0.66 -3.34
C ASP A 486 -7.67 -2.17 -3.65
N VAL A 487 -7.97 -2.96 -2.62
CA VAL A 487 -7.98 -4.42 -2.65
C VAL A 487 -8.80 -5.02 -3.79
N LEU A 488 -9.99 -4.48 -4.07
CA LEU A 488 -10.85 -5.00 -5.15
C LEU A 488 -10.31 -4.68 -6.54
N VAL A 489 -9.77 -3.47 -6.72
CA VAL A 489 -9.14 -3.08 -7.99
C VAL A 489 -7.84 -3.85 -8.19
N GLN A 490 -7.06 -4.05 -7.12
CA GLN A 490 -5.84 -4.87 -7.13
C GLN A 490 -6.15 -6.29 -7.61
N ALA A 491 -7.15 -6.97 -7.03
CA ALA A 491 -7.57 -8.29 -7.46
C ALA A 491 -8.00 -8.32 -8.93
N GLN A 492 -8.74 -7.32 -9.40
CA GLN A 492 -9.14 -7.20 -10.80
C GLN A 492 -7.96 -7.03 -11.76
N ILE A 493 -6.91 -6.29 -11.35
CA ILE A 493 -5.70 -6.13 -12.16
C ILE A 493 -4.87 -7.40 -12.17
N LEU A 494 -4.75 -8.11 -11.04
CA LEU A 494 -4.05 -9.39 -10.97
C LEU A 494 -4.71 -10.44 -11.86
N ASN A 495 -6.04 -10.56 -11.82
CA ASN A 495 -6.79 -11.44 -12.71
C ASN A 495 -6.58 -11.06 -14.18
N LEU A 496 -6.65 -9.76 -14.51
CA LEU A 496 -6.39 -9.29 -15.87
C LEU A 496 -4.98 -9.68 -16.35
N LEU A 497 -3.95 -9.54 -15.50
CA LEU A 497 -2.58 -9.92 -15.86
C LEU A 497 -2.45 -11.44 -16.06
N ALA A 498 -3.14 -12.26 -15.25
CA ALA A 498 -3.17 -13.71 -15.41
C ALA A 498 -3.88 -14.13 -16.72
N ASP A 499 -5.03 -13.51 -17.02
CA ASP A 499 -5.75 -13.74 -18.29
C ASP A 499 -4.86 -13.40 -19.49
N LEU A 500 -4.23 -12.21 -19.47
CA LEU A 500 -3.32 -11.76 -20.53
C LEU A 500 -2.09 -12.69 -20.67
N GLN A 501 -1.56 -13.22 -19.56
CA GLN A 501 -0.48 -14.20 -19.60
C GLN A 501 -0.91 -15.47 -20.34
N SER A 502 -2.06 -16.00 -19.96
CA SER A 502 -2.61 -17.22 -20.57
C SER A 502 -2.95 -17.03 -22.06
N GLU A 503 -3.56 -15.90 -22.42
CA GLU A 503 -4.00 -15.63 -23.80
C GLU A 503 -2.86 -15.28 -24.75
N LEU A 504 -1.86 -14.52 -24.27
CA LEU A 504 -0.78 -13.97 -25.10
C LEU A 504 0.57 -14.69 -24.91
N GLY A 505 0.67 -15.63 -23.97
CA GLY A 505 1.93 -16.32 -23.64
C GLY A 505 2.99 -15.40 -23.02
N LEU A 506 2.58 -14.37 -22.29
CA LEU A 506 3.48 -13.38 -21.70
C LEU A 506 4.31 -13.99 -20.57
N SER A 507 5.55 -13.53 -20.44
CA SER A 507 6.39 -13.80 -19.28
C SER A 507 6.45 -12.54 -18.40
N TYR A 508 6.34 -12.70 -17.08
CA TYR A 508 6.37 -11.55 -16.16
C TYR A 508 7.61 -11.56 -15.26
N LEU A 509 8.22 -10.39 -15.10
CA LEU A 509 9.03 -10.07 -13.94
C LEU A 509 8.20 -9.17 -13.03
N PHE A 510 7.75 -9.72 -11.89
CA PHE A 510 6.84 -9.02 -10.98
C PHE A 510 7.59 -8.54 -9.74
N ILE A 511 7.74 -7.23 -9.59
CA ILE A 511 8.42 -6.62 -8.45
C ILE A 511 7.38 -6.10 -7.48
N THR A 512 7.46 -6.53 -6.22
CA THR A 512 6.57 -6.09 -5.16
C THR A 512 7.20 -6.29 -3.79
N HIS A 513 6.70 -5.56 -2.81
CA HIS A 513 6.96 -5.81 -1.40
C HIS A 513 5.83 -6.62 -0.73
N ASP A 514 4.72 -6.85 -1.43
CA ASP A 514 3.54 -7.57 -0.93
C ASP A 514 3.63 -9.07 -1.29
N LEU A 515 4.06 -9.88 -0.31
CA LEU A 515 4.15 -11.33 -0.46
C LEU A 515 2.78 -12.01 -0.61
N ALA A 516 1.71 -11.41 -0.11
CA ALA A 516 0.37 -11.97 -0.28
C ALA A 516 -0.08 -11.93 -1.75
N VAL A 517 0.31 -10.88 -2.48
CA VAL A 517 0.13 -10.77 -3.94
C VAL A 517 0.98 -11.80 -4.68
N VAL A 518 2.24 -11.97 -4.28
CA VAL A 518 3.17 -12.90 -4.91
C VAL A 518 2.61 -14.33 -4.89
N ARG A 519 2.05 -14.77 -3.77
CA ARG A 519 1.46 -16.12 -3.66
C ARG A 519 0.31 -16.37 -4.64
N GLN A 520 -0.32 -15.31 -5.17
CA GLN A 520 -1.43 -15.44 -6.13
C GLN A 520 -0.99 -15.46 -7.59
N ILE A 521 0.14 -14.83 -7.94
CA ILE A 521 0.50 -14.61 -9.35
C ILE A 521 1.83 -15.26 -9.74
N ALA A 522 2.74 -15.54 -8.78
CA ALA A 522 4.09 -15.97 -9.12
C ALA A 522 4.27 -17.48 -9.10
N ASP A 523 5.01 -17.99 -10.09
CA ASP A 523 5.48 -19.37 -10.17
C ASP A 523 6.80 -19.53 -9.41
N HIS A 524 7.67 -18.51 -9.49
CA HIS A 524 9.00 -18.49 -8.88
C HIS A 524 9.22 -17.20 -8.10
N VAL A 525 9.88 -17.30 -6.95
CA VAL A 525 10.14 -16.17 -6.05
C VAL A 525 11.63 -16.01 -5.80
N CYS A 526 12.10 -14.77 -5.91
CA CYS A 526 13.45 -14.30 -5.61
C CYS A 526 13.39 -13.29 -4.46
N VAL A 527 13.95 -13.62 -3.29
CA VAL A 527 13.94 -12.76 -2.10
C VAL A 527 15.22 -11.95 -2.03
N MET A 528 15.11 -10.63 -2.02
CA MET A 528 16.25 -9.69 -1.96
C MET A 528 16.35 -8.98 -0.62
N GLU A 529 17.55 -8.99 -0.03
CA GLU A 529 17.91 -8.20 1.15
C GLU A 529 19.19 -7.41 0.89
N LYS A 530 19.17 -6.08 1.10
CA LYS A 530 20.37 -5.20 1.02
C LYS A 530 21.22 -5.42 -0.23
N GLY A 531 20.57 -5.51 -1.38
CA GLY A 531 21.22 -5.67 -2.68
C GLY A 531 21.56 -7.12 -3.08
N LYS A 532 21.32 -8.10 -2.21
CA LYS A 532 21.66 -9.52 -2.46
C LYS A 532 20.40 -10.36 -2.60
N LEU A 533 20.49 -11.41 -3.40
CA LEU A 533 19.52 -12.48 -3.43
C LEU A 533 19.83 -13.44 -2.28
N VAL A 534 18.90 -13.53 -1.30
CA VAL A 534 19.11 -14.35 -0.09
C VAL A 534 18.39 -15.69 -0.17
N GLU A 535 17.32 -15.79 -0.96
CA GLU A 535 16.57 -17.01 -1.16
C GLU A 535 15.87 -16.98 -2.52
N GLN A 536 15.75 -18.13 -3.18
CA GLN A 536 14.94 -18.28 -4.40
C GLN A 536 14.41 -19.71 -4.52
N GLY A 537 13.26 -19.85 -5.15
CA GLY A 537 12.62 -21.16 -5.36
C GLY A 537 11.24 -21.02 -5.98
N SER A 538 10.55 -22.16 -6.15
CA SER A 538 9.12 -22.12 -6.47
C SER A 538 8.36 -21.40 -5.36
N THR A 539 7.24 -20.76 -5.70
CA THR A 539 6.42 -20.02 -4.73
C THR A 539 6.06 -20.90 -3.53
N ASP A 540 5.63 -22.12 -3.76
CA ASP A 540 5.31 -23.05 -2.68
C ASP A 540 6.52 -23.37 -1.78
N ALA A 541 7.71 -23.57 -2.36
CA ALA A 541 8.90 -23.88 -1.57
C ALA A 541 9.29 -22.72 -0.65
N VAL A 542 9.28 -21.49 -1.15
CA VAL A 542 9.65 -20.29 -0.37
C VAL A 542 8.62 -19.97 0.72
N PHE A 543 7.32 -20.17 0.43
CA PHE A 543 6.24 -19.88 1.38
C PHE A 543 6.05 -20.97 2.43
N ASP A 544 6.12 -22.23 2.03
CA ASP A 544 5.81 -23.36 2.93
C ASP A 544 7.05 -23.82 3.73
N ASN A 545 8.26 -23.58 3.20
CA ASN A 545 9.53 -23.98 3.85
C ASN A 545 10.65 -22.93 3.69
N PRO A 546 10.46 -21.68 4.20
CA PRO A 546 11.44 -20.62 4.07
C PRO A 546 12.76 -20.98 4.76
N GLN A 547 13.87 -20.87 4.03
CA GLN A 547 15.18 -21.30 4.53
C GLN A 547 15.86 -20.20 5.35
N THR A 548 15.67 -18.91 4.97
CA THR A 548 16.36 -17.81 5.64
C THR A 548 15.51 -17.17 6.75
N PRO A 549 16.14 -16.66 7.83
CA PRO A 549 15.43 -15.89 8.85
C PRO A 549 14.73 -14.66 8.30
N TYR A 550 15.31 -14.02 7.28
CA TYR A 550 14.75 -12.84 6.64
C TYR A 550 13.45 -13.16 5.90
N THR A 551 13.41 -14.24 5.12
CA THR A 551 12.18 -14.69 4.43
C THR A 551 11.07 -15.01 5.44
N ARG A 552 11.42 -15.70 6.56
CA ARG A 552 10.45 -15.98 7.64
C ARG A 552 9.87 -14.69 8.21
N ALA A 553 10.72 -13.71 8.52
CA ALA A 553 10.28 -12.42 9.05
C ALA A 553 9.37 -11.66 8.06
N LEU A 554 9.65 -11.73 6.75
CA LEU A 554 8.79 -11.15 5.71
C LEU A 554 7.42 -11.86 5.66
N LEU A 555 7.39 -13.19 5.71
CA LEU A 555 6.14 -13.97 5.69
C LEU A 555 5.31 -13.74 6.95
N ASP A 556 5.95 -13.68 8.11
CA ASP A 556 5.30 -13.36 9.37
C ASP A 556 4.71 -11.94 9.39
N ALA A 557 5.28 -11.02 8.61
CA ALA A 557 4.81 -9.64 8.53
C ALA A 557 3.58 -9.46 7.62
N ILE A 558 3.14 -10.48 6.88
CA ILE A 558 1.91 -10.42 6.08
C ILE A 558 0.73 -10.12 7.02
N PRO A 559 -0.09 -9.08 6.74
CA PRO A 559 -1.28 -8.78 7.56
C PRO A 559 -2.19 -10.00 7.72
N GLY A 560 -2.68 -10.21 8.94
CA GLY A 560 -3.50 -11.40 9.24
C GLY A 560 -2.70 -12.69 9.42
N ALA A 561 -1.35 -12.66 9.47
CA ALA A 561 -0.50 -13.84 9.67
C ALA A 561 -0.87 -14.66 10.93
N GLY A 562 -1.36 -14.00 11.97
CA GLY A 562 -1.82 -14.63 13.22
C GLY A 562 -3.27 -15.14 13.20
N LEU A 563 -4.06 -14.87 12.15
CA LEU A 563 -5.46 -15.25 12.10
C LEU A 563 -5.62 -16.73 11.73
N VAL A 564 -6.33 -17.47 12.57
CA VAL A 564 -6.75 -18.85 12.26
C VAL A 564 -8.14 -18.78 11.66
N LEU A 565 -8.24 -18.93 10.33
CA LEU A 565 -9.52 -18.98 9.65
C LEU A 565 -10.07 -20.42 9.70
N PRO A 566 -11.34 -20.63 10.08
CA PRO A 566 -11.95 -21.95 10.01
C PRO A 566 -12.07 -22.40 8.54
N PRO A 567 -12.01 -23.72 8.28
CA PRO A 567 -12.20 -24.28 6.94
C PRO A 567 -13.61 -23.92 6.43
N GLY A 568 -13.68 -23.35 5.23
CA GLY A 568 -14.95 -22.96 4.62
C GLY A 568 -15.42 -21.53 4.94
N ALA A 569 -14.61 -20.71 5.58
CA ALA A 569 -14.87 -19.28 5.68
C ALA A 569 -14.74 -18.65 4.29
N ALA A 570 -15.88 -18.29 3.72
CA ALA A 570 -16.29 -17.71 2.43
C ALA A 570 -15.25 -17.59 1.33
#